data_fc4d00ac153aa077a51462437d6530f3
#
_entry.id   fc4d00ac153aa077a51462437d6530f3
#
_cell.length_a   1.000
_cell.length_b   1.000
_cell.length_c   1.000
_cell.angle_alpha   90.00
_cell.angle_beta   90.00
_cell.angle_gamma   90.00
#
_symmetry.space_group_name_H-M   'P 1'
#
loop_
_entity.id
_entity.type
_entity.pdbx_description
1 polymer ?
#
loop_
_entity_poly.entity_id
_entity_poly.type
_entity_poly.pdbx_seq_one_letter_code
_entity_poly.pdbx_strand_id
1 'polypeptide(L)'
;MNSPTEIRVTAVRVAELLAEGEPMPVYVHVIDHPEARVLVDTGMTQLHPAVADMDPRIYPLNEQDFDIGSLDIVVNTHLHFDHCGGNHLFAGKPTYVQRQELDDARSQDDYTIPGWVDPPGMHYETVDGEFELLPGLRLLPAPGHTRGSQIVVVEGAGGPTIIAGDTAVWFDELDNPRTEGQLLIRSLNPAMVWLAHQHTPWKPDAAVSP
;
A
#
# COMPACT_ATOMS: atom_id res chain seq x y z
N MET A 1 -7.12 25.63 -22.22
CA MET A 1 -6.57 25.23 -20.90
C MET A 1 -6.99 23.79 -20.73
N ASN A 2 -6.03 22.86 -20.80
CA ASN A 2 -6.34 21.45 -20.54
C ASN A 2 -6.72 21.35 -19.07
N SER A 3 -7.88 20.74 -18.78
CA SER A 3 -8.22 20.34 -17.41
C SER A 3 -7.04 19.52 -16.87
N PRO A 4 -6.63 19.69 -15.60
CA PRO A 4 -5.65 18.79 -15.02
C PRO A 4 -6.16 17.36 -15.21
N THR A 5 -5.33 16.51 -15.78
CA THR A 5 -5.67 15.09 -15.95
C THR A 5 -5.91 14.55 -14.54
N GLU A 6 -7.10 14.05 -14.29
CA GLU A 6 -7.52 13.58 -12.97
C GLU A 6 -6.65 12.38 -12.56
N ILE A 7 -6.05 12.42 -11.37
CA ILE A 7 -5.30 11.30 -10.82
C ILE A 7 -6.30 10.19 -10.50
N ARG A 8 -6.07 8.99 -11.01
CA ARG A 8 -6.97 7.85 -10.81
C ARG A 8 -6.29 6.76 -9.99
N VAL A 9 -7.01 6.23 -9.02
CA VAL A 9 -6.60 5.07 -8.20
C VAL A 9 -7.42 3.85 -8.61
N THR A 10 -6.74 2.74 -8.88
CA THR A 10 -7.35 1.45 -9.23
C THR A 10 -6.83 0.37 -8.29
N ALA A 11 -7.71 -0.32 -7.59
CA ALA A 11 -7.38 -1.47 -6.77
C ALA A 11 -7.28 -2.73 -7.65
N VAL A 12 -6.22 -3.52 -7.47
CA VAL A 12 -5.99 -4.79 -8.18
C VAL A 12 -5.80 -5.89 -7.14
N ARG A 13 -6.66 -6.92 -7.17
CA ARG A 13 -6.53 -8.07 -6.27
C ARG A 13 -5.36 -8.94 -6.72
N VAL A 14 -4.45 -9.24 -5.79
CA VAL A 14 -3.22 -9.99 -6.08
C VAL A 14 -3.08 -11.27 -5.25
N ALA A 15 -3.84 -11.40 -4.16
CA ALA A 15 -3.93 -12.64 -3.39
C ALA A 15 -5.23 -12.71 -2.59
N GLU A 16 -5.41 -13.85 -1.93
CA GLU A 16 -6.34 -14.10 -0.84
C GLU A 16 -5.64 -14.96 0.19
N LEU A 17 -5.71 -14.57 1.44
CA LEU A 17 -5.16 -15.27 2.59
C LEU A 17 -6.30 -15.76 3.48
N LEU A 18 -6.05 -16.78 4.27
CA LEU A 18 -6.93 -17.20 5.34
C LEU A 18 -6.45 -16.58 6.65
N ALA A 19 -7.16 -15.60 7.16
CA ALA A 19 -6.88 -14.96 8.44
C ALA A 19 -7.98 -15.31 9.45
N GLU A 20 -7.61 -15.89 10.59
CA GLU A 20 -8.56 -16.31 11.64
C GLU A 20 -9.71 -17.20 11.14
N GLY A 21 -9.48 -17.95 10.05
CA GLY A 21 -10.46 -18.84 9.43
C GLY A 21 -11.37 -18.17 8.38
N GLU A 22 -11.20 -16.88 8.12
CA GLU A 22 -11.98 -16.12 7.13
C GLU A 22 -11.10 -15.70 5.94
N PRO A 23 -11.64 -15.73 4.71
CA PRO A 23 -10.94 -15.24 3.53
C PRO A 23 -10.65 -13.73 3.63
N MET A 24 -9.39 -13.38 3.51
CA MET A 24 -8.91 -11.99 3.53
C MET A 24 -8.26 -11.68 2.17
N PRO A 25 -8.81 -10.76 1.36
CA PRO A 25 -8.21 -10.40 0.08
C PRO A 25 -6.95 -9.57 0.29
N VAL A 26 -6.02 -9.60 -0.68
CA VAL A 26 -4.87 -8.71 -0.74
C VAL A 26 -4.97 -7.88 -2.01
N TYR A 27 -5.01 -6.57 -1.85
CA TYR A 27 -5.05 -5.59 -2.93
C TYR A 27 -3.78 -4.76 -2.98
N VAL A 28 -3.31 -4.53 -4.19
CA VAL A 28 -2.35 -3.48 -4.50
C VAL A 28 -3.07 -2.36 -5.24
N HIS A 29 -2.49 -1.17 -5.31
CA HIS A 29 -3.17 -0.04 -5.92
C HIS A 29 -2.31 0.60 -7.00
N VAL A 30 -2.90 0.83 -8.16
CA VAL A 30 -2.26 1.55 -9.26
C VAL A 30 -2.77 2.98 -9.28
N ILE A 31 -1.85 3.93 -9.32
CA ILE A 31 -2.14 5.36 -9.45
C ILE A 31 -1.69 5.79 -10.84
N ASP A 32 -2.67 6.12 -11.69
CA ASP A 32 -2.40 6.77 -12.98
C ASP A 32 -2.28 8.29 -12.71
N HIS A 33 -1.03 8.77 -12.64
CA HIS A 33 -0.70 10.18 -12.49
C HIS A 33 -0.22 10.76 -13.82
N PRO A 34 -0.42 12.06 -14.13
CA PRO A 34 0.02 12.67 -15.39
C PRO A 34 1.52 12.53 -15.69
N GLU A 35 2.36 12.47 -14.67
CA GLU A 35 3.81 12.42 -14.79
C GLU A 35 4.40 11.00 -14.67
N ALA A 36 3.71 10.06 -14.02
CA ALA A 36 4.19 8.70 -13.82
C ALA A 36 3.05 7.75 -13.44
N ARG A 37 3.23 6.47 -13.67
CA ARG A 37 2.34 5.41 -13.19
C ARG A 37 2.96 4.74 -11.96
N VAL A 38 2.28 4.87 -10.81
CA VAL A 38 2.78 4.42 -9.52
C VAL A 38 2.03 3.17 -9.06
N LEU A 39 2.78 2.17 -8.59
CA LEU A 39 2.23 1.00 -7.91
C LEU A 39 2.43 1.16 -6.42
N VAL A 40 1.37 1.00 -5.65
CA VAL A 40 1.42 0.96 -4.19
C VAL A 40 1.23 -0.48 -3.74
N ASP A 41 2.26 -1.02 -3.11
CA ASP A 41 2.49 -2.41 -2.77
C ASP A 41 2.58 -3.35 -3.99
N THR A 42 3.15 -4.52 -3.81
CA THR A 42 3.42 -5.46 -4.92
C THR A 42 2.76 -6.83 -4.73
N GLY A 43 2.14 -7.04 -3.58
CA GLY A 43 1.47 -8.30 -3.27
C GLY A 43 2.43 -9.47 -3.11
N MET A 44 1.91 -10.64 -3.42
CA MET A 44 2.65 -11.91 -3.45
C MET A 44 2.70 -12.47 -4.87
N THR A 45 3.79 -13.17 -5.22
CA THR A 45 3.96 -13.80 -6.54
C THR A 45 4.28 -15.29 -6.45
N GLN A 46 4.58 -15.78 -5.26
CA GLN A 46 4.93 -17.17 -5.01
C GLN A 46 4.52 -17.61 -3.61
N LEU A 47 4.29 -18.93 -3.46
CA LEU A 47 4.02 -19.52 -2.16
C LEU A 47 5.33 -19.65 -1.37
N HIS A 48 5.23 -19.46 -0.05
CA HIS A 48 6.37 -19.69 0.83
C HIS A 48 5.94 -20.51 2.06
N PRO A 49 6.77 -21.48 2.52
CA PRO A 49 6.41 -22.32 3.66
C PRO A 49 6.09 -21.57 4.96
N ALA A 50 6.70 -20.41 5.18
CA ALA A 50 6.46 -19.58 6.37
C ALA A 50 5.04 -19.03 6.49
N VAL A 51 4.27 -19.04 5.40
CA VAL A 51 2.88 -18.50 5.36
C VAL A 51 1.89 -19.57 4.87
N ALA A 52 2.29 -20.85 4.90
CA ALA A 52 1.46 -21.93 4.41
C ALA A 52 0.18 -22.16 5.24
N ASP A 53 0.20 -21.80 6.51
CA ASP A 53 -0.95 -21.85 7.42
C ASP A 53 -2.05 -20.82 7.09
N MET A 54 -1.70 -19.79 6.32
CA MET A 54 -2.66 -18.81 5.79
C MET A 54 -3.31 -19.24 4.47
N ASP A 55 -3.06 -20.46 3.98
CA ASP A 55 -3.61 -21.04 2.73
C ASP A 55 -3.65 -20.05 1.56
N PRO A 56 -2.53 -19.40 1.18
CA PRO A 56 -2.54 -18.30 0.23
C PRO A 56 -2.94 -18.74 -1.17
N ARG A 57 -3.87 -18.00 -1.77
CA ARG A 57 -4.24 -18.08 -3.19
C ARG A 57 -3.71 -16.85 -3.88
N ILE A 58 -2.83 -17.03 -4.87
CA ILE A 58 -2.08 -15.95 -5.49
C ILE A 58 -2.62 -15.66 -6.88
N TYR A 59 -2.71 -14.37 -7.21
CA TYR A 59 -3.07 -13.83 -8.52
C TYR A 59 -2.01 -12.80 -8.93
N PRO A 60 -0.79 -13.21 -9.32
CA PRO A 60 0.33 -12.31 -9.55
C PRO A 60 0.03 -11.27 -10.63
N LEU A 61 0.48 -10.02 -10.45
CA LEU A 61 0.25 -8.94 -11.41
C LEU A 61 0.70 -9.28 -12.83
N ASN A 62 1.85 -9.96 -12.96
CA ASN A 62 2.41 -10.34 -14.26
C ASN A 62 1.68 -11.50 -14.97
N GLU A 63 0.73 -12.13 -14.29
CA GLU A 63 -0.15 -13.18 -14.84
C GLU A 63 -1.58 -12.66 -15.11
N GLN A 64 -1.86 -11.40 -14.80
CA GLN A 64 -3.13 -10.75 -15.07
C GLN A 64 -3.04 -9.92 -16.36
N ASP A 65 -4.19 -9.47 -16.88
CA ASP A 65 -4.25 -8.53 -18.00
C ASP A 65 -3.83 -7.12 -17.53
N PHE A 66 -2.54 -7.03 -17.16
CA PHE A 66 -1.94 -5.84 -16.58
C PHE A 66 -0.50 -5.69 -17.08
N ASP A 67 -0.20 -4.56 -17.73
CA ASP A 67 1.17 -4.27 -18.18
C ASP A 67 2.05 -3.74 -17.02
N ILE A 68 2.78 -4.64 -16.37
CA ILE A 68 3.74 -4.28 -15.32
C ILE A 68 4.90 -3.42 -15.85
N GLY A 69 5.19 -3.49 -17.14
CA GLY A 69 6.22 -2.69 -17.80
C GLY A 69 5.88 -1.19 -17.82
N SER A 70 4.59 -0.86 -17.79
CA SER A 70 4.09 0.52 -17.80
C SER A 70 4.20 1.23 -16.44
N LEU A 71 4.58 0.55 -15.38
CA LEU A 71 4.79 1.13 -14.07
C LEU A 71 6.17 1.81 -14.00
N ASP A 72 6.23 3.00 -13.45
CA ASP A 72 7.44 3.82 -13.36
C ASP A 72 8.06 3.78 -11.96
N ILE A 73 7.21 3.77 -10.93
CA ILE A 73 7.57 3.92 -9.52
C ILE A 73 6.81 2.87 -8.70
N VAL A 74 7.46 2.33 -7.68
CA VAL A 74 6.83 1.50 -6.65
C VAL A 74 6.87 2.24 -5.32
N VAL A 75 5.82 2.10 -4.52
CA VAL A 75 5.77 2.55 -3.12
C VAL A 75 5.36 1.34 -2.28
N ASN A 76 6.15 0.95 -1.29
CA ASN A 76 5.71 -0.01 -0.29
C ASN A 76 5.13 0.75 0.91
N THR A 77 3.90 0.43 1.30
CA THR A 77 3.28 0.97 2.51
C THR A 77 4.01 0.46 3.74
N HIS A 78 4.39 -0.81 3.71
CA HIS A 78 5.26 -1.48 4.66
C HIS A 78 5.83 -2.76 4.01
N LEU A 79 6.67 -3.53 4.71
CA LEU A 79 7.42 -4.64 4.12
C LEU A 79 7.02 -6.02 4.66
N HIS A 80 5.77 -6.22 5.09
CA HIS A 80 5.25 -7.58 5.29
C HIS A 80 5.14 -8.30 3.95
N PHE A 81 5.15 -9.63 4.03
CA PHE A 81 5.31 -10.54 2.89
C PHE A 81 4.25 -10.33 1.79
N ASP A 82 3.03 -10.00 2.15
CA ASP A 82 1.91 -9.81 1.24
C ASP A 82 1.84 -8.39 0.63
N HIS A 83 2.74 -7.49 1.05
CA HIS A 83 2.92 -6.15 0.50
C HIS A 83 4.18 -6.00 -0.35
N CYS A 84 5.24 -6.76 -0.03
CA CYS A 84 6.53 -6.64 -0.72
C CYS A 84 6.94 -7.89 -1.52
N GLY A 85 6.19 -8.99 -1.46
CA GLY A 85 6.56 -10.27 -2.08
C GLY A 85 6.71 -10.24 -3.59
N GLY A 86 6.14 -9.24 -4.26
CA GLY A 86 6.28 -8.99 -5.70
C GLY A 86 7.39 -7.99 -6.06
N ASN A 87 8.15 -7.46 -5.11
CA ASN A 87 9.17 -6.44 -5.35
C ASN A 87 10.21 -6.84 -6.41
N HIS A 88 10.57 -8.12 -6.49
CA HIS A 88 11.53 -8.65 -7.48
C HIS A 88 11.10 -8.41 -8.94
N LEU A 89 9.79 -8.28 -9.23
CA LEU A 89 9.29 -7.96 -10.57
C LEU A 89 9.63 -6.53 -11.00
N PHE A 90 10.01 -5.67 -10.06
CA PHE A 90 10.29 -4.26 -10.26
C PHE A 90 11.76 -3.92 -10.03
N ALA A 91 12.66 -4.91 -10.11
CA ALA A 91 14.09 -4.70 -10.01
C ALA A 91 14.56 -3.60 -10.98
N GLY A 92 15.35 -2.65 -10.47
CA GLY A 92 15.81 -1.48 -11.22
C GLY A 92 14.84 -0.30 -11.28
N LYS A 93 13.60 -0.44 -10.79
CA LYS A 93 12.68 0.70 -10.61
C LYS A 93 12.85 1.31 -9.21
N PRO A 94 12.69 2.64 -9.05
CA PRO A 94 12.72 3.27 -7.73
C PRO A 94 11.56 2.75 -6.88
N THR A 95 11.86 2.24 -5.69
CA THR A 95 10.87 1.75 -4.72
C THR A 95 10.97 2.55 -3.44
N TYR A 96 9.95 3.35 -3.17
CA TYR A 96 9.91 4.26 -2.02
C TYR A 96 9.37 3.56 -0.77
N VAL A 97 10.10 3.73 0.33
CA VAL A 97 9.73 3.18 1.64
C VAL A 97 10.28 4.09 2.74
N GLN A 98 9.63 4.15 3.90
CA GLN A 98 10.22 4.83 5.07
C GLN A 98 11.49 4.11 5.51
N ARG A 99 12.55 4.87 5.87
CA ARG A 99 13.82 4.32 6.34
C ARG A 99 13.63 3.39 7.52
N GLN A 100 12.79 3.78 8.48
CA GLN A 100 12.48 2.96 9.65
C GLN A 100 11.91 1.59 9.27
N GLU A 101 11.06 1.52 8.25
CA GLU A 101 10.48 0.27 7.78
C GLU A 101 11.52 -0.68 7.20
N LEU A 102 12.39 -0.14 6.34
CA LEU A 102 13.45 -0.92 5.73
C LEU A 102 14.48 -1.41 6.76
N ASP A 103 14.84 -0.57 7.73
CA ASP A 103 15.76 -0.93 8.81
C ASP A 103 15.17 -2.02 9.70
N ASP A 104 13.88 -1.91 10.07
CA ASP A 104 13.17 -2.92 10.86
C ASP A 104 13.06 -4.25 10.09
N ALA A 105 12.67 -4.23 8.82
CA ALA A 105 12.53 -5.42 7.99
C ALA A 105 13.86 -6.18 7.76
N ARG A 106 14.99 -5.46 7.78
CA ARG A 106 16.33 -6.05 7.65
C ARG A 106 16.94 -6.54 8.95
N SER A 107 16.51 -6.02 10.09
CA SER A 107 17.15 -6.26 11.38
C SER A 107 16.35 -7.14 12.33
N GLN A 108 15.04 -7.26 12.13
CA GLN A 108 14.18 -8.02 13.03
C GLN A 108 13.91 -9.42 12.45
N ASP A 109 14.13 -10.43 13.28
CA ASP A 109 13.72 -11.80 12.96
C ASP A 109 12.17 -11.86 12.88
N ASP A 110 11.65 -12.71 12.02
CA ASP A 110 10.21 -12.96 11.81
C ASP A 110 9.38 -11.74 11.37
N TYR A 111 10.02 -10.64 10.94
CA TYR A 111 9.32 -9.46 10.43
C TYR A 111 8.63 -9.74 9.09
N THR A 112 9.34 -10.42 8.22
CA THR A 112 8.92 -10.72 6.85
C THR A 112 9.75 -11.89 6.29
N ILE A 113 9.60 -12.19 5.01
CA ILE A 113 10.46 -13.15 4.31
C ILE A 113 11.71 -12.41 3.78
N PRO A 114 12.90 -12.58 4.38
CA PRO A 114 14.07 -11.73 4.09
C PRO A 114 14.44 -11.65 2.61
N GLY A 115 14.34 -12.77 1.87
CA GLY A 115 14.64 -12.82 0.44
C GLY A 115 13.66 -11.99 -0.43
N TRP A 116 12.53 -11.58 0.11
CA TRP A 116 11.53 -10.77 -0.60
C TRP A 116 11.76 -9.27 -0.38
N VAL A 117 12.44 -8.90 0.70
CA VAL A 117 12.83 -7.50 0.95
C VAL A 117 13.96 -7.09 0.01
N ASP A 118 15.03 -7.87 -0.03
CA ASP A 118 16.23 -7.54 -0.80
C ASP A 118 16.47 -8.51 -1.99
N PRO A 119 15.52 -8.66 -2.94
CA PRO A 119 15.78 -9.46 -4.12
C PRO A 119 16.88 -8.80 -4.99
N PRO A 120 17.60 -9.58 -5.81
CA PRO A 120 18.66 -9.06 -6.67
C PRO A 120 18.18 -7.90 -7.56
N GLY A 121 18.92 -6.80 -7.57
CA GLY A 121 18.63 -5.61 -8.36
C GLY A 121 17.57 -4.67 -7.77
N MET A 122 17.13 -4.93 -6.54
CA MET A 122 16.21 -4.03 -5.83
C MET A 122 16.89 -2.67 -5.55
N HIS A 123 16.14 -1.59 -5.75
CA HIS A 123 16.58 -0.23 -5.51
C HIS A 123 15.58 0.53 -4.64
N TYR A 124 15.90 0.67 -3.35
CA TYR A 124 15.07 1.43 -2.43
C TYR A 124 15.48 2.90 -2.37
N GLU A 125 14.48 3.76 -2.55
CA GLU A 125 14.54 5.19 -2.23
C GLU A 125 13.96 5.38 -0.83
N THR A 126 14.82 5.47 0.18
CA THR A 126 14.35 5.64 1.56
C THR A 126 13.99 7.09 1.84
N VAL A 127 12.83 7.29 2.44
CA VAL A 127 12.33 8.60 2.88
C VAL A 127 12.29 8.67 4.41
N ASP A 128 12.42 9.87 4.94
CA ASP A 128 12.37 10.15 6.37
C ASP A 128 11.27 11.18 6.62
N GLY A 129 10.09 10.73 7.04
CA GLY A 129 8.95 11.61 7.27
C GLY A 129 8.07 11.82 6.04
N GLU A 130 7.39 12.97 5.99
CA GLU A 130 6.54 13.35 4.86
C GLU A 130 7.38 13.64 3.61
N PHE A 131 6.91 13.15 2.47
CA PHE A 131 7.58 13.31 1.19
C PHE A 131 6.56 13.52 0.06
N GLU A 132 6.71 14.57 -0.74
CA GLU A 132 5.93 14.77 -1.96
C GLU A 132 6.61 13.97 -3.10
N LEU A 133 5.98 12.87 -3.51
CA LEU A 133 6.49 11.99 -4.56
C LEU A 133 6.29 12.60 -5.95
N LEU A 134 5.11 13.13 -6.19
CA LEU A 134 4.68 13.82 -7.41
C LEU A 134 3.70 14.94 -7.02
N PRO A 135 3.46 15.94 -7.86
CA PRO A 135 2.49 16.99 -7.55
C PRO A 135 1.11 16.46 -7.15
N GLY A 136 0.71 16.66 -5.90
CA GLY A 136 -0.55 16.15 -5.36
C GLY A 136 -0.53 14.67 -4.96
N LEU A 137 0.64 14.05 -4.89
CA LEU A 137 0.85 12.68 -4.41
C LEU A 137 1.92 12.68 -3.32
N ARG A 138 1.51 12.43 -2.07
CA ARG A 138 2.38 12.49 -0.90
C ARG A 138 2.47 11.15 -0.18
N LEU A 139 3.63 10.86 0.39
CA LEU A 139 3.90 9.76 1.31
C LEU A 139 3.97 10.32 2.72
N LEU A 140 3.20 9.77 3.65
CA LEU A 140 3.17 10.20 5.05
C LEU A 140 3.44 9.01 5.96
N PRO A 141 4.36 9.13 6.96
CA PRO A 141 4.49 8.12 7.99
C PRO A 141 3.15 7.92 8.72
N ALA A 142 2.77 6.68 8.90
CA ALA A 142 1.52 6.30 9.55
C ALA A 142 1.72 5.08 10.47
N PRO A 143 2.55 5.22 11.52
CA PRO A 143 2.90 4.11 12.40
C PRO A 143 1.68 3.56 13.13
N GLY A 144 1.73 2.26 13.42
CA GLY A 144 0.68 1.54 14.13
C GLY A 144 0.74 0.05 13.88
N HIS A 145 0.53 -0.38 12.66
CA HIS A 145 0.71 -1.78 12.23
C HIS A 145 2.19 -2.16 12.28
N THR A 146 3.04 -1.35 11.65
CA THR A 146 4.50 -1.37 11.86
C THR A 146 4.96 0.02 12.29
N ARG A 147 6.22 0.12 12.77
CA ARG A 147 6.80 1.41 13.18
C ARG A 147 7.12 2.31 12.00
N GLY A 148 7.41 1.72 10.85
CA GLY A 148 7.78 2.39 9.62
C GLY A 148 6.69 2.42 8.57
N SER A 149 5.45 2.00 8.89
CA SER A 149 4.32 2.09 7.95
C SER A 149 4.12 3.50 7.43
N GLN A 150 3.74 3.59 6.16
CA GLN A 150 3.35 4.84 5.51
C GLN A 150 2.05 4.69 4.72
N ILE A 151 1.38 5.80 4.52
CA ILE A 151 0.20 5.92 3.66
C ILE A 151 0.53 6.75 2.42
N VAL A 152 -0.22 6.52 1.35
CA VAL A 152 -0.15 7.35 0.14
C VAL A 152 -1.39 8.23 0.09
N VAL A 153 -1.18 9.54 -0.01
CA VAL A 153 -2.24 10.55 -0.08
C VAL A 153 -2.30 11.12 -1.48
N VAL A 154 -3.43 10.94 -2.13
CA VAL A 154 -3.74 11.49 -3.46
C VAL A 154 -4.69 12.65 -3.28
N GLU A 155 -4.26 13.86 -3.58
CA GLU A 155 -5.08 15.07 -3.45
C GLU A 155 -6.24 15.07 -4.46
N GLY A 156 -7.40 15.52 -4.01
CA GLY A 156 -8.62 15.58 -4.82
C GLY A 156 -9.54 16.74 -4.43
N ALA A 157 -10.36 17.20 -5.35
CA ALA A 157 -11.25 18.35 -5.14
C ALA A 157 -12.30 18.11 -4.03
N GLY A 158 -12.67 16.86 -3.75
CA GLY A 158 -13.64 16.48 -2.72
C GLY A 158 -13.02 16.03 -1.40
N GLY A 159 -11.72 16.21 -1.22
CA GLY A 159 -10.89 15.64 -0.16
C GLY A 159 -9.95 14.56 -0.70
N PRO A 160 -8.90 14.21 0.03
CA PRO A 160 -7.91 13.25 -0.43
C PRO A 160 -8.48 11.83 -0.53
N THR A 161 -7.97 11.07 -1.50
CA THR A 161 -8.04 9.61 -1.51
C THR A 161 -6.78 9.08 -0.84
N ILE A 162 -6.93 8.19 0.13
CA ILE A 162 -5.80 7.60 0.86
C ILE A 162 -5.70 6.12 0.53
N ILE A 163 -4.47 5.65 0.27
CA ILE A 163 -4.13 4.23 0.23
C ILE A 163 -3.39 3.93 1.53
N ALA A 164 -3.99 3.14 2.40
CA ALA A 164 -3.58 3.02 3.78
C ALA A 164 -2.68 1.79 4.05
N GLY A 165 -2.55 0.85 3.10
CA GLY A 165 -1.97 -0.44 3.42
C GLY A 165 -2.68 -1.04 4.63
N ASP A 166 -1.91 -1.48 5.62
CA ASP A 166 -2.40 -2.06 6.88
C ASP A 166 -2.39 -1.09 8.05
N THR A 167 -2.24 0.21 7.80
CA THR A 167 -2.46 1.22 8.85
C THR A 167 -3.85 1.05 9.49
N ALA A 168 -4.80 0.56 8.70
CA ALA A 168 -6.04 -0.05 9.16
C ALA A 168 -6.34 -1.28 8.27
N VAL A 169 -6.76 -2.39 8.88
CA VAL A 169 -7.18 -3.63 8.20
C VAL A 169 -8.70 -3.68 8.06
N TRP A 170 -9.41 -3.18 9.06
CA TRP A 170 -10.87 -3.18 9.12
C TRP A 170 -11.43 -1.76 9.16
N PHE A 171 -12.66 -1.59 8.66
CA PHE A 171 -13.33 -0.27 8.62
C PHE A 171 -13.58 0.32 10.00
N ASP A 172 -13.88 -0.53 10.99
CA ASP A 172 -14.10 -0.10 12.37
C ASP A 172 -12.85 0.51 13.02
N GLU A 173 -11.66 0.19 12.55
CA GLU A 173 -10.42 0.83 13.00
C GLU A 173 -10.30 2.29 12.52
N LEU A 174 -10.93 2.62 11.41
CA LEU A 174 -11.06 4.01 10.95
C LEU A 174 -12.24 4.73 11.63
N ASP A 175 -13.30 4.01 11.97
CA ASP A 175 -14.43 4.56 12.72
C ASP A 175 -14.04 4.85 14.18
N ASN A 176 -13.17 4.02 14.75
CA ASN A 176 -12.68 4.11 16.13
C ASN A 176 -11.15 4.05 16.18
N PRO A 177 -10.42 5.07 15.67
CA PRO A 177 -8.97 5.04 15.52
C PRO A 177 -8.25 4.96 16.87
N ARG A 178 -7.19 4.13 16.92
CA ARG A 178 -6.41 3.87 18.14
C ARG A 178 -4.91 4.09 17.96
N THR A 179 -4.41 3.97 16.72
CA THR A 179 -2.99 4.16 16.41
C THR A 179 -2.74 5.57 15.86
N GLU A 180 -1.49 6.03 15.90
CA GLU A 180 -1.12 7.33 15.34
C GLU A 180 -1.46 7.41 13.85
N GLY A 181 -1.21 6.35 13.09
CA GLY A 181 -1.53 6.29 11.67
C GLY A 181 -3.03 6.38 11.39
N GLN A 182 -3.87 5.67 12.16
CA GLN A 182 -5.33 5.74 12.03
C GLN A 182 -5.87 7.15 12.37
N LEU A 183 -5.33 7.75 13.44
CA LEU A 183 -5.66 9.14 13.82
C LEU A 183 -5.22 10.13 12.74
N LEU A 184 -4.05 9.94 12.15
CA LEU A 184 -3.58 10.75 11.02
C LEU A 184 -4.55 10.65 9.84
N ILE A 185 -4.92 9.44 9.41
CA ILE A 185 -5.89 9.23 8.32
C ILE A 185 -7.17 10.03 8.58
N ARG A 186 -7.74 9.92 9.76
CA ARG A 186 -8.97 10.63 10.13
C ARG A 186 -8.79 12.16 10.12
N SER A 187 -7.64 12.67 10.55
CA SER A 187 -7.34 14.10 10.60
C SER A 187 -7.24 14.76 9.22
N LEU A 188 -6.92 13.97 8.19
CA LEU A 188 -6.84 14.42 6.79
C LEU A 188 -8.21 14.62 6.14
N ASN A 189 -9.31 14.25 6.80
CA ASN A 189 -10.68 14.34 6.27
C ASN A 189 -10.80 13.71 4.86
N PRO A 190 -10.44 12.43 4.67
CA PRO A 190 -10.41 11.80 3.36
C PRO A 190 -11.81 11.67 2.75
N ALA A 191 -11.89 11.79 1.42
CA ALA A 191 -13.09 11.45 0.66
C ALA A 191 -13.29 9.93 0.62
N MET A 192 -12.19 9.16 0.60
CA MET A 192 -12.19 7.71 0.70
C MET A 192 -10.82 7.18 1.13
N VAL A 193 -10.81 5.97 1.72
CA VAL A 193 -9.59 5.26 2.12
C VAL A 193 -9.62 3.84 1.58
N TRP A 194 -8.62 3.48 0.78
CA TRP A 194 -8.38 2.12 0.34
C TRP A 194 -7.53 1.37 1.37
N LEU A 195 -8.03 0.24 1.84
CA LEU A 195 -7.32 -0.70 2.70
C LEU A 195 -6.86 -1.89 1.86
N ALA A 196 -5.73 -2.49 2.20
CA ALA A 196 -5.20 -3.61 1.42
C ALA A 196 -6.09 -4.87 1.49
N HIS A 197 -6.84 -5.02 2.58
CA HIS A 197 -7.61 -6.23 2.87
C HIS A 197 -9.13 -6.05 2.77
N GLN A 198 -9.60 -5.02 2.03
CA GLN A 198 -11.03 -4.77 1.84
C GLN A 198 -11.40 -4.67 0.36
N HIS A 199 -12.56 -5.24 -0.01
CA HIS A 199 -13.04 -5.23 -1.40
C HIS A 199 -13.49 -3.85 -1.89
N THR A 200 -13.80 -2.94 -0.99
CA THR A 200 -14.29 -1.59 -1.28
C THR A 200 -13.56 -0.57 -0.41
N PRO A 201 -13.46 0.70 -0.83
CA PRO A 201 -12.87 1.72 0.02
C PRO A 201 -13.81 2.06 1.18
N TRP A 202 -13.22 2.37 2.33
CA TRP A 202 -13.91 3.04 3.42
C TRP A 202 -14.26 4.47 3.00
N LYS A 203 -15.43 4.95 3.41
CA LYS A 203 -15.84 6.34 3.24
C LYS A 203 -16.35 6.86 4.57
N PRO A 204 -16.01 8.10 4.95
CA PRO A 204 -16.62 8.70 6.12
C PRO A 204 -18.14 8.76 5.92
N ASP A 205 -18.89 8.49 6.98
CA ASP A 205 -20.33 8.71 6.94
C ASP A 205 -20.61 10.13 6.46
N ALA A 206 -21.47 10.27 5.47
CA ALA A 206 -21.90 11.59 5.05
C ALA A 206 -22.39 12.32 6.30
N ALA A 207 -21.73 13.43 6.65
CA ALA A 207 -22.14 14.21 7.80
C ALA A 207 -23.65 14.48 7.65
N VAL A 208 -24.45 13.92 8.53
CA VAL A 208 -25.86 14.28 8.62
C VAL A 208 -25.83 15.75 8.97
N SER A 209 -26.04 16.59 7.97
CA SER A 209 -26.12 18.05 8.18
C SER A 209 -27.24 18.31 9.17
N PRO A 210 -26.96 19.07 10.25
CA PRO A 210 -27.95 19.39 11.27
C PRO A 210 -29.10 20.19 10.74
#